data_ee3840a12b34160dabca93f68fd026b5
#
_entry.id   ee3840a12b34160dabca93f68fd026b5
#
_cell.length_a   1.000
_cell.length_b   1.000
_cell.length_c   1.000
_cell.angle_alpha   90.00
_cell.angle_beta   90.00
_cell.angle_gamma   90.00
#
_symmetry.space_group_name_H-M   'P 1'
#
loop_
_entity.id
_entity.type
_entity.pdbx_description
1 polymer ?
#
loop_
_entity_poly.entity_id
_entity_poly.type
_entity_poly.pdbx_seq_one_letter_code
_entity_poly.pdbx_strand_id
1 'polypeptide(L)'
;LGDRSVLMLSDTKFEEADLSRLTRFFGPGPLVYSPLAPTVKEMHHAAVAAVAGFSAAKAWPQAPNPVSADDLWPERACNGDELARTALVEQVYQPLQQASNGLAETLSSYLALGHSLEGTARELFVHANTVRYRLKRVSEVTGWDPLVPRDAFVLQTALLFGRLHESNL
;
A
#
# COMPACT_ATOMS: atom_id res chain seq x y z
N LEU A 1 -25.02 6.42 -3.57
CA LEU A 1 -24.36 5.63 -4.62
C LEU A 1 -24.84 4.18 -4.58
N GLY A 2 -26.05 3.92 -5.06
CA GLY A 2 -26.71 2.64 -4.92
C GLY A 2 -27.04 2.35 -3.45
N ASP A 3 -26.64 1.18 -2.98
CA ASP A 3 -26.78 0.73 -1.60
C ASP A 3 -25.60 1.14 -0.68
N ARG A 4 -24.69 1.99 -1.16
CA ARG A 4 -23.52 2.46 -0.42
C ARG A 4 -23.79 3.80 0.24
N SER A 5 -23.36 3.96 1.48
CA SER A 5 -23.38 5.23 2.20
C SER A 5 -22.00 5.87 2.16
N VAL A 6 -21.93 7.17 1.85
CA VAL A 6 -20.72 7.97 1.89
C VAL A 6 -20.91 9.07 2.92
N LEU A 7 -20.01 9.16 3.88
CA LEU A 7 -19.98 10.20 4.89
C LEU A 7 -18.72 11.05 4.67
N MET A 8 -18.92 12.36 4.58
CA MET A 8 -17.84 13.34 4.59
C MET A 8 -17.73 13.94 5.98
N LEU A 9 -16.55 13.84 6.58
CA LEU A 9 -16.26 14.43 7.87
C LEU A 9 -15.38 15.66 7.66
N SER A 10 -15.79 16.78 8.24
CA SER A 10 -15.10 18.07 8.17
C SER A 10 -14.79 18.54 9.59
N ASP A 11 -13.73 17.97 10.17
CA ASP A 11 -13.22 18.43 11.46
C ASP A 11 -11.69 18.24 11.52
N THR A 12 -10.98 19.28 11.94
CA THR A 12 -9.54 19.24 12.14
C THR A 12 -9.09 18.48 13.40
N LYS A 13 -10.03 18.08 14.24
CA LYS A 13 -9.81 17.32 15.48
C LYS A 13 -10.17 15.84 15.37
N PHE A 14 -10.54 15.37 14.18
CA PHE A 14 -10.92 13.99 13.98
C PHE A 14 -9.68 13.10 13.96
N GLU A 15 -9.59 12.18 14.90
CA GLU A 15 -8.50 11.20 15.00
C GLU A 15 -8.96 9.84 14.50
N GLU A 16 -8.00 9.01 14.07
CA GLU A 16 -8.27 7.65 13.60
C GLU A 16 -9.01 6.79 14.64
N ALA A 17 -8.77 7.03 15.93
CA ALA A 17 -9.50 6.38 17.02
C ALA A 17 -11.02 6.66 16.98
N ASP A 18 -11.44 7.78 16.41
CA ASP A 18 -12.86 8.12 16.27
C ASP A 18 -13.55 7.31 15.17
N LEU A 19 -12.82 6.85 14.17
CA LEU A 19 -13.33 5.97 13.11
C LEU A 19 -13.95 4.69 13.68
N SER A 20 -13.31 4.09 14.67
CA SER A 20 -13.81 2.89 15.33
C SER A 20 -15.16 3.12 16.02
N ARG A 21 -15.44 4.35 16.48
CA ARG A 21 -16.73 4.73 17.08
C ARG A 21 -17.83 4.89 16.03
N LEU A 22 -17.44 5.24 14.79
CA LEU A 22 -18.39 5.41 13.69
C LEU A 22 -18.89 4.10 13.13
N THR A 23 -18.15 3.00 13.25
CA THR A 23 -18.54 1.68 12.69
C THR A 23 -19.93 1.26 13.12
N ARG A 24 -20.35 1.59 14.34
CA ARG A 24 -21.69 1.28 14.88
C ARG A 24 -22.86 1.95 14.16
N PHE A 25 -22.59 3.00 13.39
CA PHE A 25 -23.64 3.72 12.63
C PHE A 25 -23.80 3.20 11.20
N PHE A 26 -22.91 2.29 10.77
CA PHE A 26 -22.96 1.67 9.46
C PHE A 26 -23.50 0.24 9.57
N GLY A 27 -24.08 -0.26 8.48
CA GLY A 27 -24.55 -1.64 8.41
C GLY A 27 -23.39 -2.66 8.35
N PRO A 28 -23.69 -3.95 8.30
CA PRO A 28 -22.67 -4.99 8.16
C PRO A 28 -21.94 -4.82 6.83
N GLY A 29 -20.60 -4.81 6.88
CA GLY A 29 -19.74 -4.67 5.70
C GLY A 29 -18.45 -3.93 6.01
N PRO A 30 -17.58 -3.77 5.02
CA PRO A 30 -16.34 -3.02 5.20
C PRO A 30 -16.65 -1.51 5.34
N LEU A 31 -15.99 -0.87 6.28
CA LEU A 31 -15.91 0.57 6.37
C LEU A 31 -14.55 1.00 5.85
N VAL A 32 -14.54 1.75 4.76
CA VAL A 32 -13.30 2.25 4.16
C VAL A 32 -13.26 3.77 4.30
N TYR A 33 -12.15 4.28 4.80
CA TYR A 33 -11.92 5.72 4.92
C TYR A 33 -10.74 6.15 4.04
N SER A 34 -10.79 7.40 3.59
CA SER A 34 -9.65 8.04 2.93
C SER A 34 -8.77 8.75 3.94
N PRO A 35 -7.49 8.98 3.63
CA PRO A 35 -6.68 9.92 4.40
C PRO A 35 -7.28 11.35 4.36
N LEU A 36 -6.79 12.21 5.23
CA LEU A 36 -7.20 13.61 5.27
C LEU A 36 -6.91 14.31 3.94
N ALA A 37 -7.87 15.08 3.48
CA ALA A 37 -7.79 15.87 2.27
C ALA A 37 -7.76 17.37 2.63
N PRO A 38 -6.60 18.00 2.73
CA PRO A 38 -6.46 19.39 3.16
C PRO A 38 -7.01 20.41 2.14
N THR A 39 -7.21 20.01 0.89
CA THR A 39 -7.74 20.87 -0.16
C THR A 39 -8.96 20.28 -0.86
N VAL A 40 -9.79 21.12 -1.48
CA VAL A 40 -10.97 20.69 -2.27
C VAL A 40 -10.57 19.74 -3.42
N LYS A 41 -9.41 19.95 -4.03
CA LYS A 41 -8.91 19.07 -5.09
C LYS A 41 -8.60 17.67 -4.55
N GLU A 42 -7.99 17.60 -3.39
CA GLU A 42 -7.67 16.32 -2.73
C GLU A 42 -8.91 15.61 -2.21
N MET A 43 -9.97 16.34 -1.82
CA MET A 43 -11.25 15.76 -1.45
C MET A 43 -11.85 14.89 -2.57
N HIS A 44 -11.73 15.32 -3.83
CA HIS A 44 -12.19 14.49 -4.96
C HIS A 44 -11.41 13.17 -5.03
N HIS A 45 -10.09 13.22 -4.96
CA HIS A 45 -9.24 12.04 -4.97
C HIS A 45 -9.50 11.13 -3.76
N ALA A 46 -9.66 11.73 -2.57
CA ALA A 46 -10.01 11.01 -1.35
C ALA A 46 -11.35 10.27 -1.47
N ALA A 47 -12.37 10.93 -1.99
CA ALA A 47 -13.69 10.31 -2.22
C ALA A 47 -13.62 9.16 -3.24
N VAL A 48 -12.91 9.35 -4.35
CA VAL A 48 -12.69 8.30 -5.36
C VAL A 48 -11.94 7.12 -4.74
N ALA A 49 -10.88 7.39 -3.97
CA ALA A 49 -10.09 6.38 -3.28
C ALA A 49 -10.94 5.56 -2.29
N ALA A 50 -11.78 6.20 -1.48
CA ALA A 50 -12.66 5.51 -0.54
C ALA A 50 -13.69 4.61 -1.25
N VAL A 51 -14.31 5.09 -2.34
CA VAL A 51 -15.27 4.30 -3.14
C VAL A 51 -14.58 3.12 -3.84
N ALA A 52 -13.40 3.33 -4.41
CA ALA A 52 -12.60 2.26 -5.01
C ALA A 52 -12.16 1.24 -3.96
N GLY A 53 -11.70 1.72 -2.80
CA GLY A 53 -11.33 0.89 -1.65
C GLY A 53 -12.49 0.04 -1.16
N PHE A 54 -13.70 0.61 -1.02
CA PHE A 54 -14.89 -0.16 -0.64
C PHE A 54 -15.18 -1.31 -1.61
N SER A 55 -14.99 -1.09 -2.90
CA SER A 55 -15.17 -2.14 -3.91
C SER A 55 -14.10 -3.23 -3.85
N ALA A 56 -12.87 -2.85 -3.48
CA ALA A 56 -11.71 -3.72 -3.43
C ALA A 56 -11.53 -4.43 -2.07
N ALA A 57 -12.08 -3.90 -0.98
CA ALA A 57 -11.86 -4.40 0.39
C ALA A 57 -12.20 -5.88 0.58
N LYS A 58 -13.17 -6.40 -0.16
CA LYS A 58 -13.54 -7.83 -0.14
C LYS A 58 -12.42 -8.77 -0.59
N ALA A 59 -11.44 -8.26 -1.33
CA ALA A 59 -10.28 -9.04 -1.77
C ALA A 59 -9.25 -9.26 -0.66
N TRP A 60 -9.37 -8.53 0.45
CA TRP A 60 -8.58 -8.75 1.66
C TRP A 60 -9.51 -9.12 2.85
N PRO A 61 -9.88 -10.41 3.01
CA PRO A 61 -10.84 -10.85 4.04
C PRO A 61 -10.43 -10.54 5.47
N GLN A 62 -9.14 -10.38 5.74
CA GLN A 62 -8.56 -10.06 7.06
C GLN A 62 -8.30 -8.56 7.24
N ALA A 63 -8.79 -7.70 6.33
CA ALA A 63 -8.64 -6.27 6.47
C ALA A 63 -9.22 -5.78 7.80
N PRO A 64 -8.55 -4.82 8.47
CA PRO A 64 -9.15 -4.17 9.64
C PRO A 64 -10.47 -3.50 9.24
N ASN A 65 -11.34 -3.28 10.20
CA ASN A 65 -12.59 -2.56 9.97
C ASN A 65 -12.78 -1.51 11.07
N PRO A 66 -12.58 -0.23 10.79
CA PRO A 66 -12.37 0.40 9.47
C PRO A 66 -10.97 0.14 8.87
N VAL A 67 -10.86 0.25 7.54
CA VAL A 67 -9.60 0.14 6.79
C VAL A 67 -9.32 1.42 5.99
N SER A 68 -8.06 1.84 5.96
CA SER A 68 -7.64 2.95 5.09
C SER A 68 -7.71 2.56 3.61
N ALA A 69 -8.16 3.48 2.78
CA ALA A 69 -8.10 3.29 1.33
C ALA A 69 -6.66 3.11 0.82
N ASP A 70 -5.67 3.67 1.52
CA ASP A 70 -4.26 3.56 1.15
C ASP A 70 -3.68 2.19 1.53
N ASP A 71 -4.17 1.57 2.59
CA ASP A 71 -3.80 0.18 2.90
C ASP A 71 -4.30 -0.82 1.84
N LEU A 72 -5.25 -0.41 1.00
CA LEU A 72 -5.85 -1.20 -0.07
C LEU A 72 -5.24 -0.91 -1.46
N TRP A 73 -4.11 -0.23 -1.57
CA TRP A 73 -3.49 0.03 -2.88
C TRP A 73 -3.33 -1.22 -3.75
N PRO A 74 -2.85 -2.38 -3.27
CA PRO A 74 -2.75 -3.58 -4.09
C PRO A 74 -4.09 -4.03 -4.67
N GLU A 75 -5.11 -4.13 -3.83
CA GLU A 75 -6.45 -4.60 -4.23
C GLU A 75 -7.13 -3.60 -5.17
N ARG A 76 -7.00 -2.30 -4.89
CA ARG A 76 -7.52 -1.23 -5.73
C ARG A 76 -6.85 -1.22 -7.10
N ALA A 77 -5.52 -1.30 -7.13
CA ALA A 77 -4.73 -1.32 -8.38
C ALA A 77 -5.08 -2.54 -9.25
N CYS A 78 -5.20 -3.72 -8.64
CA CYS A 78 -5.64 -4.94 -9.34
C CYS A 78 -7.10 -4.84 -9.82
N ASN A 79 -7.94 -4.07 -9.13
CA ASN A 79 -9.34 -3.82 -9.51
C ASN A 79 -9.50 -2.65 -10.52
N GLY A 80 -8.40 -2.14 -11.09
CA GLY A 80 -8.41 -1.14 -12.16
C GLY A 80 -8.37 0.31 -11.70
N ASP A 81 -8.03 0.59 -10.44
CA ASP A 81 -7.88 1.96 -9.93
C ASP A 81 -6.51 2.53 -10.31
N GLU A 82 -6.52 3.47 -11.26
CA GLU A 82 -5.31 4.13 -11.74
C GLU A 82 -4.65 5.02 -10.67
N LEU A 83 -5.41 5.59 -9.73
CA LEU A 83 -4.82 6.37 -8.64
C LEU A 83 -3.99 5.47 -7.71
N ALA A 84 -4.47 4.27 -7.43
CA ALA A 84 -3.72 3.30 -6.63
C ALA A 84 -2.48 2.78 -7.37
N ARG A 85 -2.57 2.56 -8.69
CA ARG A 85 -1.41 2.19 -9.52
C ARG A 85 -0.35 3.29 -9.51
N THR A 86 -0.77 4.52 -9.72
CA THR A 86 0.11 5.70 -9.67
C THR A 86 0.77 5.82 -8.29
N ALA A 87 0.01 5.67 -7.21
CA ALA A 87 0.56 5.73 -5.84
C ALA A 87 1.62 4.64 -5.59
N LEU A 88 1.36 3.39 -6.01
CA LEU A 88 2.34 2.30 -5.91
C LEU A 88 3.63 2.60 -6.68
N VAL A 89 3.51 3.20 -7.86
CA VAL A 89 4.68 3.57 -8.68
C VAL A 89 5.43 4.74 -8.07
N GLU A 90 4.75 5.84 -7.77
CA GLU A 90 5.40 7.10 -7.37
C GLU A 90 5.88 7.06 -5.92
N GLN A 91 5.13 6.43 -5.00
CA GLN A 91 5.44 6.47 -3.57
C GLN A 91 6.22 5.25 -3.07
N VAL A 92 6.25 4.15 -3.85
CA VAL A 92 6.94 2.92 -3.45
C VAL A 92 8.03 2.54 -4.45
N TYR A 93 7.67 2.34 -5.72
CA TYR A 93 8.61 1.84 -6.72
C TYR A 93 9.72 2.84 -7.05
N GLN A 94 9.38 4.08 -7.40
CA GLN A 94 10.36 5.10 -7.76
C GLN A 94 11.36 5.41 -6.64
N PRO A 95 10.95 5.59 -5.37
CA PRO A 95 11.89 5.75 -4.26
C PRO A 95 12.86 4.58 -4.11
N LEU A 96 12.40 3.34 -4.33
CA LEU A 96 13.27 2.16 -4.31
C LEU A 96 14.31 2.18 -5.43
N GLN A 97 13.92 2.59 -6.64
CA GLN A 97 14.83 2.68 -7.79
C GLN A 97 15.84 3.82 -7.64
N GLN A 98 15.42 4.95 -7.07
CA GLN A 98 16.29 6.09 -6.82
C GLN A 98 17.26 5.85 -5.65
N ALA A 99 16.91 4.94 -4.75
CA ALA A 99 17.78 4.60 -3.63
C ALA A 99 19.03 3.87 -4.11
N SER A 100 20.20 4.37 -3.70
CA SER A 100 21.47 3.70 -3.93
C SER A 100 21.56 2.36 -3.19
N ASN A 101 22.56 1.54 -3.51
CA ASN A 101 22.93 0.31 -2.80
C ASN A 101 22.08 -0.95 -3.11
N GLY A 102 21.42 -1.04 -4.25
CA GLY A 102 20.75 -2.27 -4.70
C GLY A 102 19.56 -2.68 -3.82
N LEU A 103 18.77 -1.70 -3.31
CA LEU A 103 17.60 -1.99 -2.48
C LEU A 103 16.52 -2.71 -3.28
N ALA A 104 16.18 -2.22 -4.48
CA ALA A 104 15.16 -2.81 -5.33
C ALA A 104 15.53 -4.25 -5.76
N GLU A 105 16.80 -4.49 -6.10
CA GLU A 105 17.31 -5.81 -6.42
C GLU A 105 17.23 -6.75 -5.21
N THR A 106 17.66 -6.29 -4.04
CA THR A 106 17.62 -7.08 -2.81
C THR A 106 16.19 -7.43 -2.42
N LEU A 107 15.26 -6.48 -2.50
CA LEU A 107 13.84 -6.72 -2.24
C LEU A 107 13.26 -7.72 -3.23
N SER A 108 13.53 -7.54 -4.53
CA SER A 108 13.04 -8.44 -5.58
C SER A 108 13.51 -9.89 -5.38
N SER A 109 14.78 -10.08 -5.10
CA SER A 109 15.37 -11.40 -4.82
C SER A 109 14.78 -12.01 -3.53
N TYR A 110 14.66 -11.22 -2.46
CA TYR A 110 14.09 -11.66 -1.18
C TYR A 110 12.65 -12.17 -1.33
N LEU A 111 11.80 -11.43 -2.04
CA LEU A 111 10.42 -11.82 -2.31
C LEU A 111 10.33 -13.06 -3.22
N ALA A 112 11.17 -13.13 -4.26
CA ALA A 112 11.20 -14.25 -5.19
C ALA A 112 11.67 -15.57 -4.55
N LEU A 113 12.56 -15.49 -3.54
CA LEU A 113 13.10 -16.65 -2.83
C LEU A 113 12.29 -17.03 -1.58
N GLY A 114 11.01 -16.66 -1.52
CA GLY A 114 10.12 -17.02 -0.42
C GLY A 114 10.55 -16.40 0.92
N HIS A 115 11.04 -15.18 0.91
CA HIS A 115 11.48 -14.43 2.10
C HIS A 115 12.70 -15.06 2.82
N SER A 116 13.59 -15.71 2.06
CA SER A 116 14.80 -16.33 2.61
C SER A 116 15.98 -15.37 2.62
N LEU A 117 16.40 -14.94 3.80
CA LEU A 117 17.58 -14.08 3.98
C LEU A 117 18.88 -14.76 3.47
N GLU A 118 19.05 -16.03 3.81
CA GLU A 118 20.22 -16.81 3.39
C GLU A 118 20.19 -17.11 1.89
N GLY A 119 19.00 -17.37 1.31
CA GLY A 119 18.81 -17.53 -0.13
C GLY A 119 19.21 -16.27 -0.87
N THR A 120 18.68 -15.13 -0.45
CA THR A 120 18.99 -13.80 -1.01
C THR A 120 20.48 -13.46 -0.89
N ALA A 121 21.08 -13.74 0.26
CA ALA A 121 22.50 -13.47 0.49
C ALA A 121 23.39 -14.27 -0.48
N ARG A 122 23.07 -15.54 -0.72
CA ARG A 122 23.77 -16.40 -1.67
C ARG A 122 23.59 -15.92 -3.11
N GLU A 123 22.37 -15.60 -3.51
CA GLU A 123 22.05 -15.15 -4.86
C GLU A 123 22.76 -13.84 -5.22
N LEU A 124 22.79 -12.91 -4.28
CA LEU A 124 23.40 -11.59 -4.47
C LEU A 124 24.89 -11.54 -4.12
N PHE A 125 25.50 -12.66 -3.72
CA PHE A 125 26.89 -12.75 -3.28
C PHE A 125 27.27 -11.75 -2.17
N VAL A 126 26.39 -11.56 -1.22
CA VAL A 126 26.59 -10.67 -0.06
C VAL A 126 26.39 -11.41 1.26
N HIS A 127 26.82 -10.79 2.37
CA HIS A 127 26.56 -11.35 3.70
C HIS A 127 25.08 -11.16 4.10
N ALA A 128 24.51 -12.10 4.86
CA ALA A 128 23.11 -12.03 5.33
C ALA A 128 22.81 -10.73 6.11
N ASN A 129 23.77 -10.19 6.85
CA ASN A 129 23.61 -8.89 7.53
C ASN A 129 23.44 -7.73 6.55
N THR A 130 24.06 -7.80 5.38
CA THR A 130 23.87 -6.80 4.31
C THR A 130 22.44 -6.87 3.79
N VAL A 131 21.88 -8.06 3.61
CA VAL A 131 20.48 -8.26 3.21
C VAL A 131 19.56 -7.64 4.28
N ARG A 132 19.75 -7.97 5.57
CA ARG A 132 18.95 -7.39 6.68
C ARG A 132 19.01 -5.86 6.70
N TYR A 133 20.20 -5.31 6.53
CA TYR A 133 20.38 -3.86 6.48
C TYR A 133 19.61 -3.25 5.30
N ARG A 134 19.73 -3.83 4.10
CA ARG A 134 19.04 -3.34 2.91
C ARG A 134 17.52 -3.44 3.05
N LEU A 135 16.98 -4.55 3.59
CA LEU A 135 15.54 -4.69 3.84
C LEU A 135 15.04 -3.65 4.86
N LYS A 136 15.82 -3.38 5.92
CA LYS A 136 15.49 -2.27 6.83
C LYS A 136 15.46 -0.92 6.11
N ARG A 137 16.41 -0.68 5.21
CA ARG A 137 16.42 0.56 4.40
C ARG A 137 15.22 0.63 3.45
N VAL A 138 14.73 -0.50 2.94
CA VAL A 138 13.47 -0.55 2.18
C VAL A 138 12.33 0.02 3.03
N SER A 139 12.17 -0.44 4.27
CA SER A 139 11.14 0.08 5.18
C SER A 139 11.28 1.59 5.42
N GLU A 140 12.50 2.07 5.63
CA GLU A 140 12.76 3.49 5.87
C GLU A 140 12.46 4.39 4.65
N VAL A 141 12.65 3.86 3.44
CA VAL A 141 12.45 4.60 2.18
C VAL A 141 10.98 4.57 1.74
N THR A 142 10.31 3.44 1.95
CA THR A 142 8.94 3.23 1.41
C THR A 142 7.85 3.34 2.46
N GLY A 143 8.19 3.21 3.74
CA GLY A 143 7.21 3.09 4.83
C GLY A 143 6.64 1.67 5.00
N TRP A 144 7.02 0.70 4.13
CA TRP A 144 6.51 -0.68 4.15
C TRP A 144 7.59 -1.66 4.56
N ASP A 145 7.31 -2.53 5.53
CA ASP A 145 8.29 -3.50 6.06
C ASP A 145 8.22 -4.83 5.28
N PRO A 146 9.28 -5.21 4.53
CA PRO A 146 9.32 -6.47 3.79
C PRO A 146 9.18 -7.73 4.68
N LEU A 147 9.37 -7.60 6.00
CA LEU A 147 9.24 -8.71 6.96
C LEU A 147 7.79 -8.92 7.43
N VAL A 148 6.91 -7.94 7.20
CA VAL A 148 5.49 -8.04 7.50
C VAL A 148 4.76 -8.55 6.25
N PRO A 149 4.01 -9.67 6.32
CA PRO A 149 3.41 -10.28 5.13
C PRO A 149 2.50 -9.33 4.32
N ARG A 150 1.75 -8.48 5.00
CA ARG A 150 0.89 -7.49 4.33
C ARG A 150 1.70 -6.45 3.56
N ASP A 151 2.71 -5.90 4.20
CA ASP A 151 3.59 -4.89 3.61
C ASP A 151 4.41 -5.47 2.46
N ALA A 152 4.87 -6.73 2.62
CA ALA A 152 5.55 -7.46 1.55
C ALA A 152 4.67 -7.60 0.29
N PHE A 153 3.35 -7.80 0.46
CA PHE A 153 2.39 -7.83 -0.65
C PHE A 153 2.26 -6.47 -1.34
N VAL A 154 2.22 -5.37 -0.58
CA VAL A 154 2.25 -4.00 -1.14
C VAL A 154 3.53 -3.78 -1.95
N LEU A 155 4.69 -4.12 -1.38
CA LEU A 155 5.99 -3.99 -2.04
C LEU A 155 6.08 -4.83 -3.31
N GLN A 156 5.58 -6.08 -3.28
CA GLN A 156 5.56 -6.95 -4.45
C GLN A 156 4.69 -6.38 -5.57
N THR A 157 3.53 -5.86 -5.21
CA THR A 157 2.59 -5.23 -6.15
C THR A 157 3.18 -3.95 -6.75
N ALA A 158 3.88 -3.15 -5.92
CA ALA A 158 4.59 -1.96 -6.40
C ALA A 158 5.70 -2.30 -7.41
N LEU A 159 6.49 -3.34 -7.16
CA LEU A 159 7.48 -3.83 -8.11
C LEU A 159 6.85 -4.28 -9.44
N LEU A 160 5.69 -4.94 -9.38
CA LEU A 160 4.94 -5.37 -10.57
C LEU A 160 4.49 -4.16 -11.40
N PHE A 161 3.75 -3.23 -10.80
CA PHE A 161 3.23 -2.07 -11.52
C PHE A 161 4.33 -1.10 -11.96
N GLY A 162 5.41 -0.96 -11.19
CA GLY A 162 6.56 -0.17 -11.58
C GLY A 162 7.24 -0.69 -12.85
N ARG A 163 7.47 -2.00 -12.94
CA ARG A 163 8.04 -2.64 -14.14
C ARG A 163 7.12 -2.53 -15.35
N LEU A 164 5.80 -2.68 -15.15
CA LEU A 164 4.82 -2.47 -16.22
C LEU A 164 4.80 -1.03 -16.69
N HIS A 165 4.95 -0.07 -15.79
CA HIS A 165 5.03 1.35 -16.12
C HIS A 165 6.26 1.65 -16.98
N GLU A 166 7.44 1.13 -16.62
CA GLU A 166 8.67 1.29 -17.40
C GLU A 166 8.59 0.64 -18.78
N SER A 167 7.89 -0.49 -18.91
CA SER A 167 7.74 -1.19 -20.20
C SER A 167 6.80 -0.49 -21.19
N ASN A 168 6.02 0.48 -20.73
CA ASN A 168 5.06 1.24 -21.53
C ASN A 168 5.59 2.66 -21.91
N LEU A 169 6.81 3.02 -21.48
CA LEU A 169 7.52 4.25 -21.85
C LEU A 169 8.43 4.01 -23.05
#